data_9e1e83b73fcbf867c8d9b33222257383
#
_entry.id   9e1e83b73fcbf867c8d9b33222257383
#
_cell.length_a   1.000
_cell.length_b   1.000
_cell.length_c   1.000
_cell.angle_alpha   90.00
_cell.angle_beta   90.00
_cell.angle_gamma   90.00
#
_symmetry.space_group_name_H-M   'P 1'
#
loop_
_entity.id
_entity.type
_entity.pdbx_description
1 polymer ?
#
loop_
_entity_poly.entity_id
_entity_poly.type
_entity_poly.pdbx_seq_one_letter_code
_entity_poly.pdbx_strand_id
1 'polypeptide(L)'
;MSARLDHLAPAGMRLTAVQGALEPNALHNFPMKFRRLRDTELPDLDLPDHGFSSITLQLENRLPWERLQKALEYLVAHYPNELMRIKGMVYTPGQNEPLLVQGTAGRLYPATRLPVRTSDDGIGRLVIITRGTVKGLAEDLMAQLRC
;
A
#
# COMPACT_ATOMS: atom_id res chain seq x y z
N MET A 1 -6.85 -20.40 12.58
CA MET A 1 -5.68 -19.76 11.90
C MET A 1 -4.47 -20.68 11.87
N SER A 2 -4.12 -21.37 12.96
CA SER A 2 -2.96 -22.28 13.03
C SER A 2 -3.01 -23.41 11.98
N ALA A 3 -4.13 -24.14 11.85
CA ALA A 3 -4.28 -25.24 10.91
C ALA A 3 -4.05 -24.85 9.42
N ARG A 4 -4.38 -23.62 9.03
CA ARG A 4 -4.12 -23.12 7.69
C ARG A 4 -2.64 -22.88 7.44
N LEU A 5 -1.91 -22.41 8.45
CA LEU A 5 -0.46 -22.25 8.38
C LEU A 5 0.25 -23.61 8.35
N ASP A 6 -0.28 -24.63 9.04
CA ASP A 6 0.24 -26.00 8.98
C ASP A 6 0.16 -26.58 7.58
N HIS A 7 -0.91 -26.25 6.86
CA HIS A 7 -1.10 -26.70 5.47
C HIS A 7 -0.15 -25.97 4.51
N LEU A 8 0.03 -24.65 4.68
CA LEU A 8 0.85 -23.82 3.79
C LEU A 8 2.35 -24.00 4.02
N ALA A 9 2.77 -24.22 5.25
CA ALA A 9 4.17 -24.36 5.63
C ALA A 9 4.34 -25.40 6.76
N PRO A 10 4.15 -26.70 6.47
CA PRO A 10 4.13 -27.75 7.49
C PRO A 10 5.44 -27.90 8.25
N ALA A 11 6.58 -27.57 7.63
CA ALA A 11 7.91 -27.61 8.24
C ALA A 11 8.39 -26.22 8.70
N GLY A 12 7.54 -25.21 8.63
CA GLY A 12 7.86 -23.85 9.02
C GLY A 12 7.87 -23.69 10.53
N MET A 13 8.97 -23.15 11.09
CA MET A 13 8.99 -22.71 12.48
C MET A 13 8.14 -21.45 12.62
N ARG A 14 7.40 -21.34 13.72
CA ARG A 14 6.48 -20.23 13.96
C ARG A 14 6.87 -19.47 15.20
N LEU A 15 6.83 -18.17 15.08
CA LEU A 15 6.95 -17.24 16.19
C LEU A 15 5.65 -16.43 16.28
N THR A 16 5.17 -16.23 17.49
CA THR A 16 4.00 -15.38 17.73
C THR A 16 4.49 -14.06 18.32
N ALA A 17 4.20 -12.97 17.62
CA ALA A 17 4.41 -11.62 18.13
C ALA A 17 3.05 -11.02 18.53
N VAL A 18 2.97 -10.42 19.70
CA VAL A 18 1.79 -9.68 20.17
C VAL A 18 2.13 -8.20 20.15
N GLN A 19 1.39 -7.43 19.37
CA GLN A 19 1.65 -5.99 19.18
C GLN A 19 3.11 -5.66 18.77
N GLY A 20 3.73 -6.55 18.00
CA GLY A 20 5.12 -6.38 17.57
C GLY A 20 6.17 -6.79 18.62
N ALA A 21 5.76 -7.16 19.82
CA ALA A 21 6.68 -7.66 20.84
C ALA A 21 7.14 -9.07 20.48
N LEU A 22 8.42 -9.21 20.22
CA LEU A 22 9.11 -10.46 19.95
C LEU A 22 10.48 -10.39 20.63
N GLU A 23 10.87 -11.46 21.33
CA GLU A 23 12.22 -11.56 21.89
C GLU A 23 13.26 -11.51 20.76
N PRO A 24 14.22 -10.57 20.76
CA PRO A 24 15.20 -10.43 19.67
C PRO A 24 15.99 -11.72 19.40
N ASN A 25 16.33 -12.47 20.45
CA ASN A 25 17.05 -13.74 20.35
C ASN A 25 16.24 -14.84 19.66
N ALA A 26 14.91 -14.73 19.64
CA ALA A 26 14.06 -15.70 18.95
C ALA A 26 14.27 -15.67 17.42
N LEU A 27 14.66 -14.53 16.86
CA LEU A 27 15.00 -14.41 15.45
C LEU A 27 16.43 -14.89 15.15
N HIS A 28 17.39 -14.66 16.05
CA HIS A 28 18.77 -15.07 15.86
C HIS A 28 18.98 -16.59 15.98
N ASN A 29 18.18 -17.24 16.80
CA ASN A 29 18.25 -18.68 17.00
C ASN A 29 17.45 -19.48 15.95
N PHE A 30 16.95 -18.81 14.93
CA PHE A 30 16.27 -19.48 13.82
C PHE A 30 17.29 -20.31 13.03
N PRO A 31 17.14 -21.64 12.96
CA PRO A 31 17.99 -22.43 12.09
C PRO A 31 17.66 -22.03 10.64
N MET A 32 18.49 -21.18 10.07
CA MET A 32 18.40 -20.82 8.65
C MET A 32 18.77 -22.05 7.82
N LYS A 33 17.84 -22.97 7.66
CA LYS A 33 17.92 -23.97 6.61
C LYS A 33 17.62 -23.24 5.30
N PHE A 34 18.65 -22.75 4.64
CA PHE A 34 18.54 -22.36 3.24
C PHE A 34 18.11 -23.61 2.46
N ARG A 35 16.82 -23.76 2.26
CA ARG A 35 16.32 -24.66 1.25
C ARG A 35 16.73 -24.03 -0.07
N ARG A 36 17.80 -24.50 -0.69
CA ARG A 36 18.01 -24.25 -2.11
C ARG A 36 16.69 -24.65 -2.78
N LEU A 37 15.97 -23.68 -3.31
CA LEU A 37 14.96 -23.96 -4.30
C LEU A 37 15.70 -24.74 -5.38
N ARG A 38 15.48 -26.05 -5.43
CA ARG A 38 15.92 -26.82 -6.58
C ARG A 38 15.26 -26.16 -7.76
N ASP A 39 16.01 -26.04 -8.88
CA ASP A 39 15.47 -25.66 -10.19
C ASP A 39 14.51 -26.74 -10.76
N THR A 40 13.76 -27.39 -9.89
CA THR A 40 12.59 -28.16 -10.28
C THR A 40 11.55 -27.14 -10.68
N GLU A 41 11.21 -27.17 -11.95
CA GLU A 41 10.06 -26.53 -12.57
C GLU A 41 9.03 -26.20 -11.49
N LEU A 42 8.94 -24.91 -11.13
CA LEU A 42 7.80 -24.45 -10.35
C LEU A 42 6.60 -24.95 -11.14
N PRO A 43 5.75 -25.81 -10.57
CA PRO A 43 4.53 -26.18 -11.26
C PRO A 43 3.94 -24.85 -11.70
N ASP A 44 3.47 -24.82 -12.93
CA ASP A 44 2.71 -23.68 -13.46
C ASP A 44 1.50 -23.56 -12.53
N LEU A 45 1.77 -22.90 -11.41
CA LEU A 45 0.74 -22.54 -10.46
C LEU A 45 -0.02 -21.49 -11.24
N ASP A 46 -1.17 -21.89 -11.78
CA ASP A 46 -2.29 -20.98 -12.04
C ASP A 46 -2.53 -20.26 -10.71
N LEU A 47 -1.65 -19.30 -10.41
CA LEU A 47 -1.86 -18.41 -9.29
C LEU A 47 -3.15 -17.69 -9.64
N PRO A 48 -4.21 -17.89 -8.86
CA PRO A 48 -5.46 -17.23 -9.15
C PRO A 48 -5.11 -15.75 -9.29
N ASP A 49 -5.47 -15.18 -10.43
CA ASP A 49 -5.41 -13.73 -10.62
C ASP A 49 -6.10 -13.14 -9.39
N HIS A 50 -5.33 -12.53 -8.51
CA HIS A 50 -5.87 -11.99 -7.27
C HIS A 50 -6.87 -10.87 -7.54
N GLY A 51 -7.10 -10.56 -8.82
CA GLY A 51 -8.05 -9.56 -9.26
C GLY A 51 -7.74 -8.17 -8.70
N PHE A 52 -6.46 -7.87 -8.46
CA PHE A 52 -6.04 -6.52 -8.04
C PHE A 52 -5.52 -5.74 -9.23
N SER A 53 -5.87 -4.46 -9.25
CA SER A 53 -5.34 -3.48 -10.19
C SER A 53 -4.67 -2.33 -9.43
N SER A 54 -3.73 -1.66 -10.08
CA SER A 54 -3.09 -0.48 -9.52
C SER A 54 -3.15 0.68 -10.49
N ILE A 55 -3.41 1.87 -9.97
CA ILE A 55 -3.40 3.13 -10.70
C ILE A 55 -2.33 4.01 -10.06
N THR A 56 -1.41 4.52 -10.86
CA THR A 56 -0.43 5.51 -10.41
C THR A 56 -0.76 6.86 -11.01
N LEU A 57 -0.92 7.85 -10.15
CA LEU A 57 -1.19 9.24 -10.54
C LEU A 57 0.00 10.11 -10.19
N GLN A 58 0.41 10.93 -11.13
CA GLN A 58 1.39 12.00 -10.91
C GLN A 58 0.66 13.33 -10.74
N LEU A 59 0.99 14.04 -9.67
CA LEU A 59 0.45 15.35 -9.35
C LEU A 59 1.54 16.37 -9.60
N GLU A 60 1.61 16.86 -10.83
CA GLU A 60 2.62 17.84 -11.25
C GLU A 60 2.48 19.19 -10.54
N ASN A 61 1.23 19.56 -10.23
CA ASN A 61 0.93 20.77 -9.50
C ASN A 61 0.82 20.50 -8.00
N ARG A 62 1.38 21.40 -7.20
CA ARG A 62 1.19 21.38 -5.76
C ARG A 62 -0.26 21.74 -5.45
N LEU A 63 -0.98 20.84 -4.80
CA LEU A 63 -2.39 21.01 -4.45
C LEU A 63 -2.53 21.33 -2.96
N PRO A 64 -3.46 22.25 -2.58
CA PRO A 64 -3.82 22.43 -1.17
C PRO A 64 -4.25 21.08 -0.56
N TRP A 65 -3.75 20.80 0.65
CA TRP A 65 -4.02 19.52 1.31
C TRP A 65 -5.52 19.27 1.48
N GLU A 66 -6.27 20.28 1.86
CA GLU A 66 -7.70 20.19 2.12
C GLU A 66 -8.48 19.74 0.86
N ARG A 67 -8.04 20.19 -0.32
CA ARG A 67 -8.64 19.78 -1.59
C ARG A 67 -8.33 18.31 -1.87
N LEU A 68 -7.07 17.92 -1.75
CA LEU A 68 -6.68 16.54 -1.98
C LEU A 68 -7.33 15.59 -0.97
N GLN A 69 -7.37 15.99 0.30
CA GLN A 69 -8.02 15.21 1.35
C GLN A 69 -9.49 14.94 1.04
N LYS A 70 -10.27 15.97 0.67
CA LYS A 70 -11.68 15.83 0.29
C LYS A 70 -11.86 14.89 -0.89
N ALA A 71 -11.01 15.00 -1.91
CA ALA A 71 -11.05 14.13 -3.07
C ALA A 71 -10.77 12.67 -2.71
N LEU A 72 -9.82 12.42 -1.81
CA LEU A 72 -9.49 11.07 -1.34
C LEU A 72 -10.58 10.51 -0.42
N GLU A 73 -11.16 11.33 0.46
CA GLU A 73 -12.30 10.95 1.30
C GLU A 73 -13.52 10.58 0.44
N TYR A 74 -13.75 11.32 -0.64
CA TYR A 74 -14.77 10.98 -1.63
C TYR A 74 -14.52 9.59 -2.22
N LEU A 75 -13.31 9.28 -2.67
CA LEU A 75 -12.99 7.95 -3.20
C LEU A 75 -13.22 6.83 -2.18
N VAL A 76 -12.76 7.04 -0.96
CA VAL A 76 -12.94 6.06 0.13
C VAL A 76 -14.42 5.79 0.40
N ALA A 77 -15.26 6.83 0.32
CA ALA A 77 -16.70 6.70 0.53
C ALA A 77 -17.44 6.05 -0.65
N HIS A 78 -17.00 6.31 -1.89
CA HIS A 78 -17.70 5.83 -3.09
C HIS A 78 -17.23 4.45 -3.56
N TYR A 79 -16.02 4.05 -3.21
CA TYR A 79 -15.43 2.75 -3.60
C TYR A 79 -15.04 1.89 -2.39
N PRO A 80 -15.95 1.68 -1.40
CA PRO A 80 -15.58 1.03 -0.13
C PRO A 80 -15.19 -0.44 -0.27
N ASN A 81 -15.69 -1.12 -1.32
CA ASN A 81 -15.44 -2.53 -1.57
C ASN A 81 -14.28 -2.76 -2.55
N GLU A 82 -14.07 -1.82 -3.45
CA GLU A 82 -13.07 -1.89 -4.51
C GLU A 82 -11.75 -1.30 -4.09
N LEU A 83 -11.75 -0.19 -3.36
CA LEU A 83 -10.55 0.51 -2.94
C LEU A 83 -9.87 -0.22 -1.80
N MET A 84 -8.74 -0.85 -2.09
CA MET A 84 -7.98 -1.65 -1.11
C MET A 84 -6.93 -0.82 -0.39
N ARG A 85 -6.22 0.04 -1.12
CA ARG A 85 -5.12 0.83 -0.55
C ARG A 85 -4.87 2.10 -1.32
N ILE A 86 -4.56 3.16 -0.59
CA ILE A 86 -3.98 4.40 -1.10
C ILE A 86 -2.63 4.57 -0.44
N LYS A 87 -1.61 4.89 -1.21
CA LYS A 87 -0.30 5.27 -0.68
C LYS A 87 0.34 6.29 -1.62
N GLY A 88 0.94 7.31 -1.05
CA GLY A 88 1.66 8.28 -1.86
C GLY A 88 2.37 9.33 -1.05
N MET A 89 3.07 10.16 -1.78
CA MET A 89 3.78 11.33 -1.29
C MET A 89 3.34 12.52 -2.14
N VAL A 90 2.89 13.58 -1.51
CA VAL A 90 2.35 14.76 -2.20
C VAL A 90 2.96 16.05 -1.66
N TYR A 91 3.01 17.07 -2.49
CA TYR A 91 3.54 18.37 -2.13
C TYR A 91 2.42 19.39 -2.11
N THR A 92 2.43 20.24 -1.08
CA THR A 92 1.45 21.32 -0.91
C THR A 92 2.08 22.68 -1.21
N PRO A 93 1.29 23.70 -1.61
CA PRO A 93 1.80 25.04 -1.86
C PRO A 93 2.49 25.62 -0.62
N GLY A 94 3.62 26.31 -0.84
CA GLY A 94 4.36 26.99 0.23
C GLY A 94 5.12 26.07 1.20
N GLN A 95 5.12 24.76 0.96
CA GLN A 95 5.78 23.77 1.81
C GLN A 95 6.78 22.95 0.98
N ASN A 96 7.99 22.76 1.51
CA ASN A 96 8.99 21.91 0.87
C ASN A 96 8.90 20.45 1.35
N GLU A 97 8.39 20.24 2.55
CA GLU A 97 8.21 18.94 3.15
C GLU A 97 7.04 18.20 2.49
N PRO A 98 7.28 17.01 1.95
CA PRO A 98 6.20 16.21 1.41
C PRO A 98 5.29 15.64 2.50
N LEU A 99 4.01 15.45 2.15
CA LEU A 99 3.04 14.74 2.97
C LEU A 99 2.95 13.29 2.53
N LEU A 100 3.15 12.37 3.46
CA LEU A 100 2.83 10.97 3.30
C LEU A 100 1.31 10.78 3.42
N VAL A 101 0.71 10.25 2.38
CA VAL A 101 -0.72 9.92 2.30
C VAL A 101 -0.87 8.41 2.38
N GLN A 102 -1.75 7.94 3.24
CA GLN A 102 -2.05 6.52 3.38
C GLN A 102 -3.54 6.31 3.61
N GLY A 103 -4.06 5.25 3.02
CA GLY A 103 -5.43 4.79 3.21
C GLY A 103 -5.54 3.29 2.99
N THR A 104 -6.54 2.70 3.59
CA THR A 104 -6.95 1.31 3.39
C THR A 104 -8.45 1.26 3.14
N ALA A 105 -9.00 0.09 2.84
CA ALA A 105 -10.43 -0.11 2.62
C ALA A 105 -11.28 0.67 3.65
N GLY A 106 -12.04 1.63 3.16
CA GLY A 106 -12.97 2.43 3.96
C GLY A 106 -12.34 3.47 4.90
N ARG A 107 -11.01 3.68 4.88
CA ARG A 107 -10.37 4.64 5.79
C ARG A 107 -9.17 5.37 5.19
N LEU A 108 -9.20 6.70 5.28
CA LEU A 108 -8.04 7.57 5.06
C LEU A 108 -7.39 7.87 6.42
N TYR A 109 -6.05 7.73 6.50
CA TYR A 109 -5.30 8.06 7.71
C TYR A 109 -4.84 9.51 7.69
N PRO A 110 -4.60 10.13 8.86
CA PRO A 110 -4.01 11.45 8.93
C PRO A 110 -2.69 11.51 8.15
N ALA A 111 -2.52 12.54 7.34
CA ALA A 111 -1.29 12.74 6.59
C ALA A 111 -0.13 13.09 7.54
N THR A 112 1.06 12.59 7.23
CA THR A 112 2.26 12.80 8.03
C THR A 112 3.30 13.54 7.20
N ARG A 113 3.93 14.59 7.75
CA ARG A 113 5.05 15.28 7.10
C ARG A 113 6.29 14.40 7.13
N LEU A 114 7.00 14.37 6.01
CA LEU A 114 8.26 13.67 5.88
C LEU A 114 9.40 14.69 5.73
N PRO A 115 10.60 14.36 6.20
CA PRO A 115 11.78 15.20 5.96
C PRO A 115 12.07 15.26 4.45
N VAL A 116 12.50 16.45 4.01
CA VAL A 116 12.95 16.65 2.62
C VAL A 116 14.21 15.83 2.37
N ARG A 117 14.27 15.15 1.24
CA ARG A 117 15.45 14.43 0.76
C ARG A 117 16.07 15.20 -0.40
N THR A 118 17.39 15.13 -0.52
CA THR A 118 18.13 15.80 -1.61
C THR A 118 17.76 15.25 -3.01
N SER A 119 17.20 14.03 -3.06
CA SER A 119 16.75 13.39 -4.30
C SER A 119 15.29 13.65 -4.64
N ASP A 120 14.58 14.45 -3.84
CA ASP A 120 13.15 14.71 -4.08
C ASP A 120 12.99 15.62 -5.31
N ASP A 121 12.20 15.17 -6.27
CA ASP A 121 11.89 15.92 -7.50
C ASP A 121 10.72 16.89 -7.35
N GLY A 122 10.08 16.93 -6.19
CA GLY A 122 8.93 17.79 -5.91
C GLY A 122 7.62 17.38 -6.61
N ILE A 123 7.59 16.22 -7.28
CA ILE A 123 6.41 15.71 -7.97
C ILE A 123 5.64 14.79 -7.04
N GLY A 124 4.38 15.11 -6.80
CA GLY A 124 3.48 14.26 -6.03
C GLY A 124 3.15 12.97 -6.77
N ARG A 125 3.11 11.85 -6.05
CA ARG A 125 2.72 10.55 -6.59
C ARG A 125 1.77 9.84 -5.66
N LEU A 126 0.67 9.33 -6.21
CA LEU A 126 -0.30 8.50 -5.50
C LEU A 126 -0.42 7.16 -6.23
N VAL A 127 -0.37 6.09 -5.48
CA VAL A 127 -0.69 4.74 -5.94
C VAL A 127 -1.98 4.30 -5.26
N ILE A 128 -2.94 3.90 -6.05
CA ILE A 128 -4.24 3.40 -5.61
C ILE A 128 -4.33 1.94 -6.05
N ILE A 129 -4.56 1.04 -5.11
CA ILE A 129 -4.75 -0.38 -5.38
C ILE A 129 -6.23 -0.70 -5.20
N THR A 130 -6.81 -1.35 -6.19
CA THR A 130 -8.22 -1.74 -6.20
C THR A 130 -8.36 -3.26 -6.35
N ARG A 131 -9.49 -3.78 -5.90
CA ARG A 131 -9.96 -5.11 -6.26
C ARG A 131 -10.66 -5.01 -7.61
N GLY A 132 -10.14 -5.72 -8.60
CA GLY A 132 -10.60 -5.60 -9.97
C GLY A 132 -10.22 -4.27 -10.63
N THR A 133 -10.61 -4.13 -11.89
CA THR A 133 -10.45 -2.88 -12.65
C THR A 133 -11.64 -1.97 -12.38
N VAL A 134 -11.41 -0.88 -11.70
CA VAL A 134 -12.44 0.14 -11.44
C VAL A 134 -12.35 1.22 -12.51
N LYS A 135 -13.27 1.16 -13.49
CA LYS A 135 -13.39 2.19 -14.52
C LYS A 135 -13.88 3.48 -13.87
N GLY A 136 -13.35 4.61 -14.29
CA GLY A 136 -13.78 5.93 -13.82
C GLY A 136 -13.12 6.42 -12.52
N LEU A 137 -12.45 5.56 -11.73
CA LEU A 137 -11.86 5.97 -10.44
C LEU A 137 -10.84 7.11 -10.60
N ALA A 138 -9.97 7.03 -11.61
CA ALA A 138 -9.00 8.08 -11.88
C ALA A 138 -9.67 9.37 -12.35
N GLU A 139 -10.68 9.25 -13.21
CA GLU A 139 -11.50 10.36 -13.72
C GLU A 139 -12.25 11.05 -12.57
N ASP A 140 -12.84 10.28 -11.67
CA ASP A 140 -13.56 10.81 -10.50
C ASP A 140 -12.60 11.56 -9.57
N LEU A 141 -11.42 10.98 -9.28
CA LEU A 141 -10.41 11.69 -8.50
C LEU A 141 -10.01 13.00 -9.15
N MET A 142 -9.73 12.97 -10.45
CA MET A 142 -9.34 14.17 -11.20
C MET A 142 -10.48 15.20 -11.27
N ALA A 143 -11.74 14.77 -11.34
CA ALA A 143 -12.90 15.65 -11.27
C ALA A 143 -13.00 16.35 -9.91
N GLN A 144 -12.85 15.61 -8.82
CA GLN A 144 -12.85 16.17 -7.47
C GLN A 144 -11.67 17.13 -7.22
N LEU A 145 -10.53 16.89 -7.86
CA LEU A 145 -9.38 17.78 -7.76
C LEU A 145 -9.54 19.10 -8.57
N ARG A 146 -10.47 19.18 -9.49
CA ARG A 146 -10.75 20.39 -10.28
C ARG A 146 -11.79 21.32 -9.63
N CYS A 147 -12.66 20.76 -8.78
CA CYS A 147 -13.63 21.53 -7.99
C CYS A 147 -12.96 22.21 -6.79
#